data_752bb2df24f4d48318c1754802dbd80e
#
_entry.id   752bb2df24f4d48318c1754802dbd80e
#
_cell.length_a   1.000
_cell.length_b   1.000
_cell.length_c   1.000
_cell.angle_alpha   90.00
_cell.angle_beta   90.00
_cell.angle_gamma   90.00
#
_symmetry.space_group_name_H-M   'P 1'
#
loop_
_entity.id
_entity.type
_entity.pdbx_description
1 polymer ?
#
loop_
_entity_poly.entity_id
_entity_poly.type
_entity_poly.pdbx_seq_one_letter_code
_entity_poly.pdbx_strand_id
1 'polypeptide(L)'
;MPSRILLRKRRFKCYHCSKMMVAETPLVKKNHQIPRIINQKIAQKLIEKISMTDIAHQLSISTSTVIRKLNDFHFKHDFSCLPEIMSWDEYAFTKGKMSFIAQDFDNLNIITVLEGRTQAVIRNHFLRYDRAVRCRVKIITMDMFSPYYDLAKQLRFQISRLRLKQSPRLFHSRMLKSF
;
A
#
# COMPACT_ATOMS: atom_id res chain seq x y z
N MET A 1 -13.96 -5.15 25.17
CA MET A 1 -14.92 -6.09 24.58
C MET A 1 -15.46 -5.54 23.27
N PRO A 2 -15.58 -6.36 22.20
CA PRO A 2 -16.22 -5.93 20.97
C PRO A 2 -17.72 -5.76 21.21
N SER A 3 -18.24 -4.57 20.96
CA SER A 3 -19.68 -4.28 21.08
C SER A 3 -20.36 -4.42 19.72
N ARG A 4 -21.52 -5.07 19.69
CA ARG A 4 -22.36 -5.21 18.49
C ARG A 4 -23.65 -4.47 18.68
N ILE A 5 -24.05 -3.69 17.67
CA ILE A 5 -25.33 -3.01 17.64
C ILE A 5 -26.22 -3.72 16.62
N LEU A 6 -27.35 -4.25 17.08
CA LEU A 6 -28.37 -4.80 16.19
C LEU A 6 -29.32 -3.66 15.76
N LEU A 7 -29.14 -3.22 14.52
CA LEU A 7 -29.96 -2.13 13.96
C LEU A 7 -31.07 -2.69 13.08
N ARG A 8 -32.32 -2.60 13.52
CA ARG A 8 -33.51 -2.96 12.73
C ARG A 8 -34.02 -1.76 11.96
N LYS A 9 -33.80 -1.73 10.65
CA LYS A 9 -34.33 -0.72 9.75
C LYS A 9 -35.75 -1.09 9.29
N ARG A 10 -36.73 -0.21 9.51
CA ARG A 10 -38.11 -0.41 9.02
C ARG A 10 -38.18 -0.12 7.53
N ARG A 11 -39.01 -0.87 6.82
CA ARG A 11 -39.36 -0.64 5.43
C ARG A 11 -40.75 -0.03 5.37
N PHE A 12 -40.94 0.95 4.50
CA PHE A 12 -42.22 1.64 4.26
C PHE A 12 -42.57 1.51 2.79
N LYS A 13 -43.84 1.29 2.50
CA LYS A 13 -44.38 1.31 1.15
C LYS A 13 -45.19 2.59 0.99
N CYS A 14 -44.90 3.36 -0.05
CA CYS A 14 -45.69 4.53 -0.40
C CYS A 14 -47.07 4.10 -0.93
N TYR A 15 -48.15 4.61 -0.38
CA TYR A 15 -49.50 4.28 -0.84
C TYR A 15 -49.79 4.84 -2.24
N HIS A 16 -49.19 5.98 -2.62
CA HIS A 16 -49.47 6.61 -3.92
C HIS A 16 -48.67 6.00 -5.07
N CYS A 17 -47.36 5.73 -4.86
CA CYS A 17 -46.50 5.28 -5.96
C CYS A 17 -45.95 3.87 -5.75
N SER A 18 -46.39 3.15 -4.73
CA SER A 18 -45.94 1.78 -4.36
C SER A 18 -44.44 1.60 -4.17
N LYS A 19 -43.67 2.67 -4.16
CA LYS A 19 -42.21 2.61 -3.93
C LYS A 19 -41.89 2.17 -2.50
N MET A 20 -40.95 1.24 -2.39
CA MET A 20 -40.42 0.81 -1.10
C MET A 20 -39.29 1.75 -0.65
N MET A 21 -39.38 2.22 0.58
CA MET A 21 -38.39 3.06 1.23
C MET A 21 -37.90 2.37 2.50
N VAL A 22 -36.63 2.57 2.82
CA VAL A 22 -36.02 2.06 4.05
C VAL A 22 -35.68 3.24 4.95
N ALA A 23 -35.96 3.12 6.24
CA ALA A 23 -35.63 4.16 7.20
C ALA A 23 -34.11 4.47 7.13
N GLU A 24 -33.78 5.75 7.01
CA GLU A 24 -32.42 6.24 7.01
C GLU A 24 -31.91 6.41 8.45
N THR A 25 -30.64 6.27 8.64
CA THR A 25 -29.96 6.41 9.93
C THR A 25 -28.58 7.06 9.72
N PRO A 26 -28.14 7.94 10.59
CA PRO A 26 -26.82 8.55 10.49
C PRO A 26 -25.68 7.52 10.73
N LEU A 27 -25.99 6.39 11.36
CA LEU A 27 -24.98 5.37 11.70
C LEU A 27 -24.45 4.63 10.50
N VAL A 28 -25.29 4.36 9.49
CA VAL A 28 -24.94 3.54 8.32
C VAL A 28 -25.55 4.16 7.07
N LYS A 29 -24.76 4.34 6.02
CA LYS A 29 -25.25 4.84 4.73
C LYS A 29 -26.34 3.92 4.16
N LYS A 30 -27.17 4.47 3.26
CA LYS A 30 -28.17 3.70 2.51
C LYS A 30 -27.50 2.52 1.81
N ASN A 31 -28.11 1.34 1.90
CA ASN A 31 -27.61 0.08 1.32
C ASN A 31 -26.25 -0.41 1.85
N HIS A 32 -25.76 0.14 2.98
CA HIS A 32 -24.55 -0.34 3.62
C HIS A 32 -24.89 -1.03 4.95
N GLN A 33 -24.07 -2.04 5.30
CA GLN A 33 -24.18 -2.76 6.57
C GLN A 33 -23.11 -2.33 7.58
N ILE A 34 -22.02 -1.72 7.10
CA ILE A 34 -20.86 -1.36 7.91
C ILE A 34 -20.83 0.15 8.10
N PRO A 35 -20.76 0.64 9.36
CA PRO A 35 -20.64 2.05 9.68
C PRO A 35 -19.36 2.67 9.12
N ARG A 36 -19.39 3.97 8.82
CA ARG A 36 -18.23 4.71 8.33
C ARG A 36 -17.04 4.65 9.31
N ILE A 37 -17.32 4.61 10.61
CA ILE A 37 -16.28 4.54 11.65
C ILE A 37 -15.42 3.27 11.54
N ILE A 38 -15.99 2.16 11.09
CA ILE A 38 -15.24 0.92 10.89
C ILE A 38 -14.20 1.10 9.77
N ASN A 39 -14.53 1.82 8.69
CA ASN A 39 -13.56 2.13 7.64
C ASN A 39 -12.38 2.95 8.17
N GLN A 40 -12.65 3.94 9.02
CA GLN A 40 -11.59 4.73 9.67
C GLN A 40 -10.73 3.86 10.59
N LYS A 41 -11.35 2.95 11.34
CA LYS A 41 -10.61 2.01 12.21
C LYS A 41 -9.75 1.04 11.41
N ILE A 42 -10.23 0.54 10.26
CA ILE A 42 -9.42 -0.29 9.36
C ILE A 42 -8.19 0.50 8.89
N ALA A 43 -8.37 1.75 8.43
CA ALA A 43 -7.26 2.58 7.99
C ALA A 43 -6.23 2.82 9.11
N GLN A 44 -6.68 3.14 10.32
CA GLN A 44 -5.79 3.31 11.49
C GLN A 44 -4.99 2.03 11.79
N LYS A 45 -5.66 0.88 11.80
CA LYS A 45 -5.03 -0.41 12.08
C LYS A 45 -4.02 -0.83 11.01
N LEU A 46 -4.25 -0.49 9.75
CA LEU A 46 -3.30 -0.74 8.67
C LEU A 46 -1.98 0.05 8.86
N ILE A 47 -2.07 1.27 9.39
CA ILE A 47 -0.87 2.08 9.74
C ILE A 47 -0.08 1.43 10.89
N GLU A 48 -0.75 0.76 11.82
CA GLU A 48 -0.13 0.06 12.96
C GLU A 48 0.62 -1.24 12.54
N LYS A 49 0.70 -1.56 11.23
CA LYS A 49 1.37 -2.75 10.67
C LYS A 49 0.79 -4.08 11.21
N ILE A 50 -0.50 -4.11 11.46
CA ILE A 50 -1.25 -5.29 11.92
C ILE A 50 -1.71 -6.09 10.70
N SER A 51 -1.74 -7.43 10.80
CA SER A 51 -2.21 -8.28 9.71
C SER A 51 -3.71 -8.08 9.42
N MET A 52 -4.13 -8.29 8.17
CA MET A 52 -5.55 -8.15 7.78
C MET A 52 -6.46 -9.12 8.53
N THR A 53 -5.95 -10.30 8.91
CA THR A 53 -6.66 -11.28 9.72
C THR A 53 -6.86 -10.80 11.14
N ASP A 54 -5.84 -10.19 11.75
CA ASP A 54 -5.94 -9.64 13.10
C ASP A 54 -6.87 -8.42 13.13
N ILE A 55 -6.82 -7.55 12.11
CA ILE A 55 -7.76 -6.44 11.96
C ILE A 55 -9.20 -6.96 11.88
N ALA A 56 -9.43 -7.99 11.07
CA ALA A 56 -10.74 -8.60 10.91
C ALA A 56 -11.25 -9.18 12.25
N HIS A 57 -10.39 -9.85 12.98
CA HIS A 57 -10.71 -10.41 14.30
C HIS A 57 -11.02 -9.30 15.32
N GLN A 58 -10.17 -8.28 15.43
CA GLN A 58 -10.35 -7.16 16.37
C GLN A 58 -11.64 -6.37 16.10
N LEU A 59 -12.00 -6.20 14.84
CA LEU A 59 -13.20 -5.45 14.43
C LEU A 59 -14.45 -6.33 14.28
N SER A 60 -14.32 -7.66 14.51
CA SER A 60 -15.39 -8.65 14.32
C SER A 60 -16.05 -8.60 12.94
N ILE A 61 -15.24 -8.46 11.90
CA ILE A 61 -15.64 -8.47 10.49
C ILE A 61 -14.87 -9.55 9.74
N SER A 62 -15.28 -9.87 8.51
CA SER A 62 -14.52 -10.84 7.70
C SER A 62 -13.26 -10.24 7.10
N THR A 63 -12.21 -11.04 6.92
CA THR A 63 -10.97 -10.62 6.26
C THR A 63 -11.24 -10.12 4.83
N SER A 64 -12.17 -10.75 4.10
CA SER A 64 -12.59 -10.28 2.78
C SER A 64 -13.21 -8.87 2.81
N THR A 65 -13.87 -8.50 3.91
CA THR A 65 -14.35 -7.13 4.09
C THR A 65 -13.20 -6.16 4.31
N VAL A 66 -12.17 -6.52 5.08
CA VAL A 66 -10.98 -5.68 5.27
C VAL A 66 -10.29 -5.45 3.93
N ILE A 67 -10.06 -6.51 3.14
CA ILE A 67 -9.44 -6.43 1.81
C ILE A 67 -10.25 -5.55 0.87
N ARG A 68 -11.57 -5.74 0.80
CA ARG A 68 -12.45 -4.90 -0.03
C ARG A 68 -12.37 -3.43 0.38
N LYS A 69 -12.31 -3.15 1.68
CA LYS A 69 -12.19 -1.78 2.19
C LYS A 69 -10.82 -1.19 1.94
N LEU A 70 -9.76 -1.98 1.97
CA LEU A 70 -8.43 -1.56 1.57
C LEU A 70 -8.41 -1.08 0.11
N ASN A 71 -9.07 -1.80 -0.78
CA ASN A 71 -9.19 -1.42 -2.19
C ASN A 71 -10.00 -0.12 -2.41
N ASP A 72 -10.88 0.24 -1.46
CA ASP A 72 -11.60 1.54 -1.49
C ASP A 72 -10.67 2.73 -1.12
N PHE A 73 -9.50 2.47 -0.51
CA PHE A 73 -8.53 3.51 -0.19
C PHE A 73 -7.61 3.76 -1.39
N HIS A 74 -7.86 4.85 -2.09
CA HIS A 74 -6.98 5.30 -3.18
C HIS A 74 -5.82 6.12 -2.59
N PHE A 75 -4.68 5.48 -2.41
CA PHE A 75 -3.46 6.16 -2.02
C PHE A 75 -2.90 6.91 -3.22
N LYS A 76 -2.85 8.22 -3.14
CA LYS A 76 -2.12 9.02 -4.12
C LYS A 76 -0.64 8.92 -3.80
N HIS A 77 0.14 8.47 -4.79
CA HIS A 77 1.59 8.45 -4.65
C HIS A 77 2.12 9.89 -4.63
N ASP A 78 2.96 10.20 -3.65
CA ASP A 78 3.61 11.50 -3.53
C ASP A 78 4.91 11.50 -4.33
N PHE A 79 4.95 12.31 -5.39
CA PHE A 79 6.13 12.50 -6.23
C PHE A 79 6.98 13.71 -5.83
N SER A 80 6.71 14.34 -4.70
CA SER A 80 7.40 15.56 -4.26
C SER A 80 8.74 15.28 -3.59
N CYS A 81 8.97 14.09 -3.05
CA CYS A 81 10.19 13.77 -2.32
C CYS A 81 10.70 12.36 -2.58
N LEU A 82 12.02 12.21 -2.47
CA LEU A 82 12.74 10.93 -2.42
C LEU A 82 13.78 11.02 -1.29
N PRO A 83 14.06 9.90 -0.60
CA PRO A 83 15.11 9.86 0.42
C PRO A 83 16.50 9.96 -0.21
N GLU A 84 17.49 10.36 0.58
CA GLU A 84 18.87 10.45 0.13
C GLU A 84 19.50 9.07 -0.12
N ILE A 85 19.06 8.06 0.64
CA ILE A 85 19.52 6.67 0.52
C ILE A 85 18.32 5.78 0.21
N MET A 86 18.34 5.13 -0.95
CA MET A 86 17.30 4.19 -1.37
C MET A 86 17.83 2.77 -1.43
N SER A 87 16.97 1.80 -1.19
CA SER A 87 17.21 0.39 -1.47
C SER A 87 16.29 -0.08 -2.57
N TRP A 88 16.86 -0.68 -3.61
CA TRP A 88 16.15 -1.32 -4.71
C TRP A 88 16.27 -2.83 -4.59
N ASP A 89 15.14 -3.53 -4.73
CA ASP A 89 15.10 -4.98 -4.59
C ASP A 89 13.99 -5.58 -5.47
N GLU A 90 13.99 -6.90 -5.61
CA GLU A 90 12.95 -7.66 -6.26
C GLU A 90 12.13 -8.44 -5.22
N TYR A 91 10.84 -8.47 -5.40
CA TYR A 91 9.92 -9.18 -4.53
C TYR A 91 9.02 -10.12 -5.33
N ALA A 92 8.93 -11.38 -4.91
CA ALA A 92 8.01 -12.34 -5.49
C ALA A 92 6.61 -12.18 -4.87
N PHE A 93 5.69 -11.58 -5.60
CA PHE A 93 4.33 -11.33 -5.12
C PHE A 93 3.42 -12.56 -5.26
N THR A 94 3.58 -13.30 -6.36
CA THR A 94 2.87 -14.56 -6.64
C THR A 94 3.82 -15.52 -7.33
N LYS A 95 3.51 -16.83 -7.32
CA LYS A 95 4.34 -17.83 -7.99
C LYS A 95 4.66 -17.41 -9.43
N GLY A 96 5.94 -17.13 -9.71
CA GLY A 96 6.46 -16.77 -11.02
C GLY A 96 6.36 -15.31 -11.43
N LYS A 97 5.75 -14.42 -10.63
CA LYS A 97 5.72 -12.98 -10.92
C LYS A 97 6.60 -12.23 -9.94
N MET A 98 7.64 -11.58 -10.49
CA MET A 98 8.55 -10.71 -9.72
C MET A 98 8.10 -9.27 -9.87
N SER A 99 8.07 -8.55 -8.76
CA SER A 99 7.78 -7.12 -8.64
C SER A 99 9.02 -6.38 -8.21
N PHE A 100 9.15 -5.13 -8.64
CA PHE A 100 10.19 -4.24 -8.17
C PHE A 100 9.73 -3.51 -6.92
N ILE A 101 10.60 -3.36 -5.94
CA ILE A 101 10.38 -2.60 -4.72
C ILE A 101 11.48 -1.57 -4.50
N ALA A 102 11.10 -0.36 -4.16
CA ALA A 102 12.00 0.67 -3.67
C ALA A 102 11.64 1.09 -2.25
N GLN A 103 12.64 1.21 -1.41
CA GLN A 103 12.52 1.56 0.01
C GLN A 103 13.47 2.69 0.39
N ASP A 104 13.05 3.50 1.37
CA ASP A 104 13.95 4.33 2.14
C ASP A 104 14.84 3.43 3.00
N PHE A 105 16.16 3.56 2.84
CA PHE A 105 17.12 2.71 3.53
C PHE A 105 17.17 2.97 5.04
N ASP A 106 16.99 4.23 5.46
CA ASP A 106 17.13 4.63 6.86
C ASP A 106 15.84 4.34 7.65
N ASN A 107 14.70 4.70 7.09
CA ASN A 107 13.40 4.57 7.77
C ASN A 107 12.67 3.26 7.44
N LEU A 108 13.16 2.47 6.48
CA LEU A 108 12.53 1.24 5.99
C LEU A 108 11.11 1.45 5.43
N ASN A 109 10.74 2.67 5.09
CA ASN A 109 9.46 2.95 4.48
C ASN A 109 9.47 2.54 2.99
N ILE A 110 8.39 1.90 2.56
CA ILE A 110 8.22 1.54 1.14
C ILE A 110 7.91 2.83 0.36
N ILE A 111 8.76 3.13 -0.62
CA ILE A 111 8.55 4.25 -1.55
C ILE A 111 7.57 3.82 -2.63
N THR A 112 7.83 2.67 -3.25
CA THR A 112 6.95 2.13 -4.29
C THR A 112 7.13 0.63 -4.45
N VAL A 113 6.04 -0.02 -4.89
CA VAL A 113 6.04 -1.41 -5.38
C VAL A 113 5.45 -1.37 -6.79
N LEU A 114 6.18 -1.88 -7.77
CA LEU A 114 5.76 -1.87 -9.18
C LEU A 114 5.48 -3.30 -9.65
N GLU A 115 4.37 -3.49 -10.33
CA GLU A 115 4.09 -4.75 -11.01
C GLU A 115 5.07 -4.94 -12.16
N GLY A 116 5.93 -5.94 -12.03
CA GLY A 116 7.01 -6.22 -12.97
C GLY A 116 8.33 -5.54 -12.61
N ARG A 117 9.41 -6.10 -13.19
CA ARG A 117 10.80 -5.71 -12.93
C ARG A 117 11.54 -5.17 -14.14
N THR A 118 10.81 -4.86 -15.21
CA THR A 118 11.44 -4.38 -16.44
C THR A 118 11.98 -2.97 -16.25
N GLN A 119 13.12 -2.68 -16.85
CA GLN A 119 13.72 -1.34 -16.82
C GLN A 119 12.74 -0.25 -17.28
N ALA A 120 11.89 -0.55 -18.26
CA ALA A 120 10.90 0.39 -18.79
C ALA A 120 9.88 0.80 -17.71
N VAL A 121 9.34 -0.16 -16.95
CA VAL A 121 8.38 0.08 -15.87
C VAL A 121 9.01 0.95 -14.78
N ILE A 122 10.21 0.59 -14.33
CA ILE A 122 10.94 1.32 -13.29
C ILE A 122 11.29 2.73 -13.77
N ARG A 123 11.83 2.86 -14.98
CA ARG A 123 12.16 4.15 -15.57
C ARG A 123 10.96 5.07 -15.67
N ASN A 124 9.85 4.57 -16.20
CA ASN A 124 8.63 5.37 -16.35
C ASN A 124 8.08 5.84 -15.01
N HIS A 125 8.19 5.02 -13.97
CA HIS A 125 7.79 5.41 -12.61
C HIS A 125 8.67 6.54 -12.06
N PHE A 126 10.00 6.38 -12.09
CA PHE A 126 10.92 7.39 -11.54
C PHE A 126 11.01 8.67 -12.37
N LEU A 127 10.71 8.63 -13.66
CA LEU A 127 10.61 9.85 -14.49
C LEU A 127 9.43 10.75 -14.12
N ARG A 128 8.46 10.27 -13.35
CA ARG A 128 7.35 11.09 -12.80
C ARG A 128 7.81 12.04 -11.69
N TYR A 129 8.95 11.75 -11.05
CA TYR A 129 9.57 12.68 -10.12
C TYR A 129 10.34 13.76 -10.87
N ASP A 130 10.26 14.98 -10.40
CA ASP A 130 11.07 16.08 -10.94
C ASP A 130 12.56 15.76 -10.86
N ARG A 131 13.33 16.32 -11.81
CA ARG A 131 14.78 16.15 -11.83
C ARG A 131 15.43 16.59 -10.52
N ALA A 132 14.99 17.72 -9.95
CA ALA A 132 15.50 18.25 -8.70
C ALA A 132 15.32 17.27 -7.53
N VAL A 133 14.16 16.57 -7.49
CA VAL A 133 13.86 15.53 -6.49
C VAL A 133 14.76 14.31 -6.68
N ARG A 134 14.94 13.86 -7.92
CA ARG A 134 15.81 12.71 -8.24
C ARG A 134 17.29 13.01 -7.91
N CYS A 135 17.74 14.22 -8.11
CA CYS A 135 19.11 14.63 -7.78
C CYS A 135 19.41 14.67 -6.27
N ARG A 136 18.41 14.59 -5.39
CA ARG A 136 18.63 14.48 -3.93
C ARG A 136 19.10 13.09 -3.51
N VAL A 137 18.84 12.06 -4.33
CA VAL A 137 19.27 10.70 -4.05
C VAL A 137 20.78 10.59 -4.24
N LYS A 138 21.48 10.28 -3.16
CA LYS A 138 22.97 10.17 -3.11
C LYS A 138 23.46 8.74 -3.24
N ILE A 139 22.70 7.79 -2.68
CA ILE A 139 23.10 6.39 -2.62
C ILE A 139 21.91 5.51 -2.99
N ILE A 140 22.14 4.53 -3.87
CA ILE A 140 21.20 3.45 -4.13
C ILE A 140 21.88 2.13 -3.78
N THR A 141 21.29 1.36 -2.86
CA THR A 141 21.72 0.01 -2.55
C THR A 141 20.89 -0.96 -3.36
N MET A 142 21.50 -1.91 -4.04
CA MET A 142 20.83 -2.91 -4.87
C MET A 142 21.55 -4.24 -4.82
N ASP A 143 20.89 -5.31 -5.21
CA ASP A 143 21.55 -6.59 -5.44
C ASP A 143 22.41 -6.52 -6.70
N MET A 144 23.33 -7.46 -6.88
CA MET A 144 24.31 -7.52 -7.99
C MET A 144 23.68 -7.68 -9.38
N PHE A 145 22.47 -7.16 -9.60
CA PHE A 145 21.78 -7.25 -10.89
C PHE A 145 22.15 -6.06 -11.78
N SER A 146 23.05 -6.32 -12.73
CA SER A 146 23.61 -5.35 -13.68
C SER A 146 22.61 -4.40 -14.35
N PRO A 147 21.41 -4.82 -14.79
CA PRO A 147 20.47 -3.93 -15.47
C PRO A 147 19.97 -2.76 -14.62
N TYR A 148 19.91 -2.90 -13.31
CA TYR A 148 19.48 -1.81 -12.42
C TYR A 148 20.56 -0.74 -12.23
N TYR A 149 21.82 -1.14 -12.33
CA TYR A 149 22.93 -0.22 -12.27
C TYR A 149 22.89 0.80 -13.41
N ASP A 150 22.74 0.30 -14.65
CA ASP A 150 22.67 1.16 -15.82
C ASP A 150 21.42 2.05 -15.82
N LEU A 151 20.31 1.49 -15.36
CA LEU A 151 19.05 2.23 -15.22
C LEU A 151 19.19 3.38 -14.20
N ALA A 152 19.83 3.14 -13.07
CA ALA A 152 20.04 4.16 -12.05
C ALA A 152 20.89 5.32 -12.58
N LYS A 153 21.91 5.03 -13.41
CA LYS A 153 22.69 6.07 -14.11
C LYS A 153 21.86 6.84 -15.13
N GLN A 154 21.05 6.16 -15.93
CA GLN A 154 20.19 6.78 -16.95
C GLN A 154 19.16 7.74 -16.32
N LEU A 155 18.65 7.42 -15.15
CA LEU A 155 17.69 8.24 -14.40
C LEU A 155 18.30 9.53 -13.84
N ARG A 156 19.61 9.72 -14.02
CA ARG A 156 20.36 10.89 -13.56
C ARG A 156 20.20 11.18 -12.07
N PHE A 157 20.12 10.13 -11.27
CA PHE A 157 20.33 10.26 -9.83
C PHE A 157 21.76 10.76 -9.62
N GLN A 158 21.95 11.70 -8.71
CA GLN A 158 23.30 12.23 -8.38
C GLN A 158 24.03 11.22 -7.46
N ILE A 159 24.23 10.02 -7.96
CA ILE A 159 24.70 8.89 -7.17
C ILE A 159 26.21 9.04 -6.93
N SER A 160 26.58 9.34 -5.70
CA SER A 160 27.99 9.35 -5.26
C SER A 160 28.52 7.93 -5.01
N ARG A 161 27.66 6.97 -4.67
CA ARG A 161 28.05 5.55 -4.47
C ARG A 161 26.87 4.61 -4.74
N LEU A 162 27.14 3.56 -5.52
CA LEU A 162 26.30 2.38 -5.62
C LEU A 162 26.87 1.32 -4.66
N ARG A 163 26.10 0.90 -3.66
CA ARG A 163 26.51 -0.20 -2.78
C ARG A 163 25.78 -1.46 -3.23
N LEU A 164 26.57 -2.48 -3.53
CA LEU A 164 26.06 -3.83 -3.78
C LEU A 164 25.75 -4.48 -2.42
N LYS A 165 24.58 -5.06 -2.27
CA LYS A 165 24.24 -5.86 -1.08
C LYS A 165 25.06 -7.13 -1.09
N GLN A 166 25.83 -7.36 -0.04
CA GLN A 166 26.66 -8.56 0.08
C GLN A 166 25.94 -9.77 0.68
N SER A 167 24.68 -9.68 1.07
CA SER A 167 23.96 -10.84 1.61
C SER A 167 22.44 -10.71 1.54
N PRO A 168 21.73 -11.69 0.96
CA PRO A 168 20.27 -11.69 0.83
C PRO A 168 19.49 -12.07 2.11
N ARG A 169 20.16 -12.55 3.17
CA ARG A 169 19.47 -13.24 4.28
C ARG A 169 18.82 -12.34 5.34
N LEU A 170 19.18 -11.09 5.43
CA LEU A 170 18.70 -10.20 6.50
C LEU A 170 17.40 -9.45 6.17
N PHE A 171 17.09 -9.27 4.90
CA PHE A 171 15.90 -8.51 4.49
C PHE A 171 14.62 -9.34 4.48
N HIS A 172 14.72 -10.63 4.13
CA HIS A 172 13.55 -11.54 4.08
C HIS A 172 12.93 -11.80 5.45
N SER A 173 13.75 -11.88 6.51
CA SER A 173 13.27 -12.21 7.85
C SER A 173 12.56 -11.06 8.58
N ARG A 174 12.80 -9.80 8.17
CA ARG A 174 12.09 -8.64 8.76
C ARG A 174 10.78 -8.31 8.05
N MET A 175 10.69 -8.56 6.72
CA MET A 175 9.45 -8.35 5.98
C MET A 175 8.37 -9.39 6.28
N LEU A 176 8.74 -10.66 6.52
CA LEU A 176 7.79 -11.74 6.82
C LEU A 176 7.16 -11.62 8.22
N LYS A 177 7.67 -10.73 9.08
CA LYS A 177 7.05 -10.43 10.38
C LYS A 177 6.05 -9.27 10.34
N SER A 178 5.86 -8.63 9.18
CA SER A 178 4.97 -7.46 9.02
C SER A 178 3.80 -7.69 8.04
N PHE A 179 3.56 -8.93 7.59
CA PHE A 179 2.39 -9.30 6.78
C PHE A 179 1.55 -10.36 7.45
#